data_6949f912ff9f4e8d17fd4de229373136
#
_entry.id   6949f912ff9f4e8d17fd4de229373136
#
_cell.length_a   1.000
_cell.length_b   1.000
_cell.length_c   1.000
_cell.angle_alpha   90.00
_cell.angle_beta   90.00
_cell.angle_gamma   90.00
#
_symmetry.space_group_name_H-M   'P 1'
#
loop_
_entity.id
_entity.type
_entity.pdbx_description
1 polymer ?
#
loop_
_entity_poly.entity_id
_entity_poly.type
_entity_poly.pdbx_seq_one_letter_code
_entity_poly.pdbx_strand_id
1 'polypeptide(L)'
;MPSPPRRPAPMRSAALAAPPADRSGTVDRPPGKSPARAPHTRHAAVRAGAAALLGIARPHTRARERTPSGPGPARPRSPALPSAPTRIPRPHAAALALLAFALCSAYALRMHASFRTTGYDLGIFGQAVRSYAELALPTSEIRATTGPDPDTPFPLLGDHFHPVIATLAPLYRLLPHVETLLVAQAALVAWSVYVVTRAGGRRIGVAYALSWGVQKLIGFDFHEVAFALPLLALALAAYREGRWRACAGWGAGLVLVKEDLGATVLVLGLLLLRRDRRAGTALCVLGPAAAALAVLVVLPHFNPSGAYTYLSSGTDTAAPAGLDTKGTTLLLLLLPTLFGALRSPLLLLALPTLAWRFTSSNTFYWGTDFHYSAVLMPIAFFALIDARDRGRIPDLRTPVVAVAALLATSLPLAEALRPAYWQDPPRAAAARHALSLIPSAARVAATNRLAPHLTDRATVYLHSPGRPDARVDWMVLDTTETTFSTDPPSPTQPGFHQVYASQGYVVLRRDRRT
;
A
#
# COMPACT_ATOMS: atom_id res chain seq x y z
N MET A 1 45.05 20.56 9.06
CA MET A 1 44.08 20.15 8.01
C MET A 1 43.16 19.13 8.61
N PRO A 2 41.86 19.40 8.82
CA PRO A 2 40.91 18.42 9.34
C PRO A 2 40.48 17.47 8.21
N SER A 3 40.40 16.18 8.53
CA SER A 3 39.98 15.10 7.65
C SER A 3 38.53 15.32 7.16
N PRO A 4 38.20 14.96 5.90
CA PRO A 4 36.84 15.12 5.41
C PRO A 4 35.85 14.16 6.10
N PRO A 5 34.57 14.51 6.23
CA PRO A 5 33.56 13.69 6.87
C PRO A 5 33.33 12.40 6.05
N ARG A 6 33.26 11.28 6.76
CA ARG A 6 32.94 9.97 6.19
C ARG A 6 31.55 10.01 5.53
N ARG A 7 31.50 9.61 4.27
CA ARG A 7 30.24 9.37 3.54
C ARG A 7 29.44 8.31 4.28
N PRO A 8 28.11 8.48 4.44
CA PRO A 8 27.27 7.39 4.92
C PRO A 8 27.33 6.21 3.96
N ALA A 9 27.47 5.01 4.49
CA ALA A 9 27.47 3.77 3.73
C ALA A 9 26.16 3.64 2.91
N PRO A 10 26.21 3.03 1.72
CA PRO A 10 25.00 2.77 0.93
C PRO A 10 24.06 1.88 1.75
N MET A 11 22.78 2.31 1.85
CA MET A 11 21.74 1.53 2.49
C MET A 11 21.65 0.16 1.81
N ARG A 12 21.89 -0.87 2.58
CA ARG A 12 21.65 -2.26 2.15
C ARG A 12 20.14 -2.44 2.07
N SER A 13 19.63 -2.68 0.88
CA SER A 13 18.29 -3.22 0.68
C SER A 13 18.30 -4.62 1.28
N ALA A 14 17.59 -4.80 2.39
CA ALA A 14 17.56 -6.08 3.06
C ALA A 14 16.51 -6.95 2.40
N ALA A 15 16.98 -8.00 1.79
CA ALA A 15 16.17 -9.10 1.32
C ALA A 15 15.41 -9.73 2.49
N LEU A 16 14.13 -10.01 2.30
CA LEU A 16 13.36 -10.95 3.11
C LEU A 16 13.95 -12.35 2.91
N ALA A 17 14.94 -12.72 3.73
CA ALA A 17 15.43 -14.07 3.79
C ALA A 17 14.36 -14.94 4.45
N ALA A 18 13.87 -15.96 3.75
CA ALA A 18 13.12 -17.05 4.35
C ALA A 18 14.07 -17.84 5.28
N PRO A 19 13.59 -18.32 6.45
CA PRO A 19 14.39 -19.14 7.33
C PRO A 19 14.73 -20.48 6.65
N PRO A 20 15.91 -21.09 6.94
CA PRO A 20 16.28 -22.38 6.37
C PRO A 20 15.32 -23.47 6.86
N ALA A 21 14.88 -24.33 5.93
CA ALA A 21 14.09 -25.50 6.24
C ALA A 21 14.94 -26.50 7.05
N ASP A 22 14.50 -26.78 8.26
CA ASP A 22 15.06 -27.81 9.11
C ASP A 22 14.73 -29.20 8.54
N ARG A 23 15.76 -29.96 8.18
CA ARG A 23 15.67 -31.35 7.78
C ARG A 23 16.06 -32.22 8.95
N SER A 24 15.05 -32.73 9.69
CA SER A 24 15.21 -34.04 10.35
C SER A 24 13.89 -34.46 11.01
N GLY A 25 13.44 -35.67 10.78
CA GLY A 25 12.40 -36.29 11.58
C GLY A 25 11.50 -37.24 10.79
N THR A 26 12.03 -38.39 10.39
CA THR A 26 11.26 -39.58 10.06
C THR A 26 10.48 -40.06 11.27
N VAL A 27 9.17 -40.20 11.19
CA VAL A 27 8.40 -41.07 12.10
C VAL A 27 7.31 -41.81 11.30
N ASP A 28 7.33 -43.13 11.56
CA ASP A 28 6.52 -44.21 11.01
C ASP A 28 5.00 -44.00 11.06
N ARG A 29 4.35 -44.56 10.05
CA ARG A 29 2.91 -44.90 10.02
C ARG A 29 2.67 -46.27 10.61
N PRO A 30 1.56 -46.51 11.28
CA PRO A 30 0.82 -47.78 11.13
C PRO A 30 -0.60 -47.57 10.57
N PRO A 31 -1.24 -48.65 10.08
CA PRO A 31 -2.25 -48.58 9.03
C PRO A 31 -3.71 -48.76 9.50
N GLY A 32 -4.59 -48.17 8.72
CA GLY A 32 -5.87 -48.78 8.36
C GLY A 32 -7.04 -48.71 9.33
N LYS A 33 -8.11 -48.04 8.88
CA LYS A 33 -9.46 -48.63 8.75
C LYS A 33 -10.43 -47.63 8.12
N SER A 34 -10.98 -47.97 6.98
CA SER A 34 -12.25 -47.51 6.42
C SER A 34 -13.19 -48.71 6.40
N PRO A 35 -14.47 -48.62 6.11
CA PRO A 35 -15.45 -47.54 5.98
C PRO A 35 -16.82 -47.85 6.66
N ALA A 36 -17.74 -46.91 6.70
CA ALA A 36 -19.17 -47.24 6.70
C ALA A 36 -20.01 -46.12 6.06
N ARG A 37 -20.90 -46.57 5.20
CA ARG A 37 -21.85 -45.88 4.33
C ARG A 37 -23.03 -45.28 5.10
N ALA A 38 -23.62 -44.29 4.44
CA ALA A 38 -24.85 -43.53 4.60
C ALA A 38 -26.09 -44.31 5.10
N PRO A 39 -27.25 -43.64 5.40
CA PRO A 39 -28.14 -43.29 4.29
C PRO A 39 -28.89 -41.95 4.35
N HIS A 40 -29.44 -41.64 3.19
CA HIS A 40 -30.43 -40.62 2.86
C HIS A 40 -31.64 -40.50 3.77
N THR A 41 -32.17 -39.28 3.96
CA THR A 41 -33.61 -39.04 3.83
C THR A 41 -33.92 -37.61 3.34
N ARG A 42 -34.83 -37.61 2.37
CA ARG A 42 -35.53 -36.45 1.75
C ARG A 42 -36.61 -35.92 2.67
N HIS A 43 -36.99 -34.65 2.49
CA HIS A 43 -38.33 -34.09 2.25
C HIS A 43 -38.26 -32.60 2.54
N ALA A 44 -38.52 -31.78 1.60
CA ALA A 44 -39.74 -31.33 0.94
C ALA A 44 -40.30 -30.04 1.59
N ALA A 45 -40.23 -29.04 0.79
CA ALA A 45 -41.10 -27.91 0.50
C ALA A 45 -42.29 -27.60 1.45
N VAL A 46 -42.40 -26.32 1.78
CA VAL A 46 -43.73 -25.66 1.70
C VAL A 46 -43.56 -24.21 1.31
N ARG A 47 -44.31 -23.85 0.29
CA ARG A 47 -44.57 -22.51 -0.29
C ARG A 47 -45.74 -21.83 0.43
N ALA A 48 -45.86 -20.54 0.12
CA ALA A 48 -47.06 -19.69 0.13
C ALA A 48 -47.39 -19.06 1.50
N GLY A 49 -47.86 -17.83 1.59
CA GLY A 49 -48.43 -16.94 0.61
C GLY A 49 -49.11 -15.76 1.31
N ALA A 50 -49.37 -14.76 0.50
CA ALA A 50 -50.47 -13.80 0.58
C ALA A 50 -50.44 -12.75 1.72
N ALA A 51 -50.27 -11.50 1.47
CA ALA A 51 -51.12 -10.45 0.85
C ALA A 51 -52.43 -10.17 1.59
N ALA A 52 -52.54 -8.88 1.81
CA ALA A 52 -53.76 -8.07 1.84
C ALA A 52 -54.50 -7.87 3.17
N LEU A 53 -54.77 -6.71 3.56
CA LEU A 53 -55.97 -5.92 3.40
C LEU A 53 -56.13 -4.83 4.48
N LEU A 54 -56.18 -3.61 4.03
CA LEU A 54 -57.19 -2.57 4.30
C LEU A 54 -57.62 -2.30 5.75
N GLY A 55 -57.52 -1.04 6.13
CA GLY A 55 -58.28 -0.52 7.26
C GLY A 55 -58.10 0.98 7.48
N ILE A 56 -58.85 1.76 6.77
CA ILE A 56 -59.13 3.17 6.89
C ILE A 56 -59.73 3.51 8.26
N ALA A 57 -59.20 4.55 8.93
CA ALA A 57 -60.07 5.46 9.72
C ALA A 57 -59.29 6.74 10.08
N ARG A 58 -59.75 7.88 9.59
CA ARG A 58 -59.49 9.21 10.16
C ARG A 58 -60.53 9.50 11.25
N PRO A 59 -60.18 10.20 12.35
CA PRO A 59 -61.15 11.00 13.05
C PRO A 59 -60.80 12.50 13.09
N HIS A 60 -61.76 13.22 12.86
CA HIS A 60 -62.14 14.60 12.99
C HIS A 60 -61.35 15.53 13.92
N THR A 61 -61.04 16.69 13.38
CA THR A 61 -60.66 17.94 14.02
C THR A 61 -61.64 18.39 15.08
N ARG A 62 -61.17 18.64 16.31
CA ARG A 62 -61.82 19.54 17.27
C ARG A 62 -60.99 20.79 17.43
N ALA A 63 -61.55 21.92 17.06
CA ALA A 63 -61.07 23.23 17.39
C ALA A 63 -61.04 23.40 18.91
N ARG A 64 -59.89 23.80 19.45
CA ARG A 64 -59.69 24.20 20.86
C ARG A 64 -59.34 25.68 20.88
N GLU A 65 -60.18 26.44 21.56
CA GLU A 65 -60.08 27.86 21.80
C GLU A 65 -58.73 28.26 22.35
N ARG A 66 -58.22 29.38 21.83
CA ARG A 66 -57.00 30.02 22.31
C ARG A 66 -57.29 30.88 23.54
N THR A 67 -56.74 30.53 24.67
CA THR A 67 -56.53 31.44 25.78
C THR A 67 -55.16 32.13 25.63
N PRO A 68 -55.06 33.47 25.89
CA PRO A 68 -53.77 34.18 25.79
C PRO A 68 -52.95 33.84 27.02
N SER A 69 -51.83 33.14 26.86
CA SER A 69 -50.83 32.88 27.88
C SER A 69 -49.76 33.96 27.82
N GLY A 70 -49.45 34.51 29.01
CA GLY A 70 -48.45 35.54 29.25
C GLY A 70 -46.99 35.11 28.90
N PRO A 71 -45.99 36.01 29.03
CA PRO A 71 -44.61 35.76 28.60
C PRO A 71 -43.98 34.64 29.42
N GLY A 72 -43.82 33.49 28.79
CA GLY A 72 -43.11 32.34 29.34
C GLY A 72 -41.59 32.58 29.45
N PRO A 73 -40.90 31.88 30.37
CA PRO A 73 -39.48 32.03 30.58
C PRO A 73 -38.68 31.80 29.31
N ALA A 74 -37.68 32.64 29.05
CA ALA A 74 -36.80 32.58 27.90
C ALA A 74 -36.18 31.17 27.76
N ARG A 75 -36.46 30.49 26.64
CA ARG A 75 -35.82 29.22 26.31
C ARG A 75 -34.31 29.41 26.28
N PRO A 76 -33.52 28.51 26.93
CA PRO A 76 -32.06 28.60 26.78
C PRO A 76 -31.71 28.51 25.32
N ARG A 77 -30.92 29.49 24.86
CA ARG A 77 -30.38 29.50 23.48
C ARG A 77 -29.63 28.20 23.25
N SER A 78 -30.12 27.37 22.33
CA SER A 78 -29.39 26.21 21.83
C SER A 78 -27.97 26.67 21.45
N PRO A 79 -26.91 25.93 21.86
CA PRO A 79 -25.56 26.28 21.43
C PRO A 79 -25.54 26.37 19.89
N ALA A 80 -25.04 27.48 19.38
CA ALA A 80 -24.93 27.72 17.95
C ALA A 80 -24.20 26.53 17.32
N LEU A 81 -24.83 25.90 16.34
CA LEU A 81 -24.17 24.88 15.52
C LEU A 81 -22.84 25.46 15.00
N PRO A 82 -21.72 24.74 15.12
CA PRO A 82 -20.46 25.22 14.59
C PRO A 82 -20.65 25.57 13.11
N SER A 83 -20.21 26.77 12.73
CA SER A 83 -20.28 27.28 11.36
C SER A 83 -19.78 26.24 10.39
N ALA A 84 -20.51 26.05 9.29
CA ALA A 84 -20.14 25.07 8.26
C ALA A 84 -18.67 25.26 7.86
N PRO A 85 -17.87 24.19 7.79
CA PRO A 85 -16.46 24.30 7.52
C PRO A 85 -16.22 25.01 6.18
N THR A 86 -15.47 26.12 6.21
CA THR A 86 -15.11 26.87 5.00
C THR A 86 -14.34 25.96 4.05
N ARG A 87 -14.95 25.63 2.91
CA ARG A 87 -14.28 24.86 1.86
C ARG A 87 -13.40 25.78 1.02
N ILE A 88 -12.16 25.36 0.80
CA ILE A 88 -11.25 26.05 -0.13
C ILE A 88 -11.81 25.99 -1.56
N PRO A 89 -11.67 27.06 -2.35
CA PRO A 89 -12.04 27.05 -3.76
C PRO A 89 -11.41 25.87 -4.51
N ARG A 90 -12.21 25.20 -5.36
CA ARG A 90 -11.79 24.05 -6.16
C ARG A 90 -10.49 24.28 -6.95
N PRO A 91 -10.28 25.44 -7.63
CA PRO A 91 -9.09 25.66 -8.45
C PRO A 91 -7.78 25.63 -7.65
N HIS A 92 -7.75 26.19 -6.42
CA HIS A 92 -6.53 26.16 -5.61
C HIS A 92 -6.14 24.75 -5.13
N ALA A 93 -7.13 23.91 -4.80
CA ALA A 93 -6.87 22.53 -4.43
C ALA A 93 -6.44 21.70 -5.64
N ALA A 94 -7.03 21.95 -6.80
CA ALA A 94 -6.65 21.30 -8.05
C ALA A 94 -5.22 21.70 -8.47
N ALA A 95 -4.87 22.98 -8.38
CA ALA A 95 -3.52 23.44 -8.72
C ALA A 95 -2.44 22.77 -7.84
N LEU A 96 -2.69 22.66 -6.52
CA LEU A 96 -1.75 21.96 -5.63
C LEU A 96 -1.67 20.48 -5.93
N ALA A 97 -2.80 19.82 -6.23
CA ALA A 97 -2.81 18.41 -6.61
C ALA A 97 -2.09 18.16 -7.92
N LEU A 98 -2.29 19.01 -8.94
CA LEU A 98 -1.57 18.93 -10.22
C LEU A 98 -0.07 19.15 -10.04
N LEU A 99 0.34 20.09 -9.19
CA LEU A 99 1.75 20.28 -8.86
C LEU A 99 2.32 19.03 -8.17
N ALA A 100 1.61 18.47 -7.18
CA ALA A 100 2.01 17.24 -6.52
C ALA A 100 2.11 16.07 -7.52
N PHE A 101 1.14 15.92 -8.42
CA PHE A 101 1.17 14.93 -9.49
C PHE A 101 2.41 15.06 -10.36
N ALA A 102 2.69 16.28 -10.85
CA ALA A 102 3.82 16.52 -11.73
C ALA A 102 5.15 16.23 -11.04
N LEU A 103 5.34 16.72 -9.80
CA LEU A 103 6.58 16.50 -9.04
C LEU A 103 6.78 15.02 -8.68
N CYS A 104 5.75 14.33 -8.20
CA CYS A 104 5.81 12.92 -7.86
C CYS A 104 6.06 12.04 -9.09
N SER A 105 5.38 12.31 -10.20
CA SER A 105 5.60 11.59 -11.48
C SER A 105 7.02 11.82 -11.99
N ALA A 106 7.49 13.08 -12.04
CA ALA A 106 8.83 13.40 -12.52
C ALA A 106 9.90 12.71 -11.66
N TYR A 107 9.73 12.72 -10.31
CA TYR A 107 10.64 12.06 -9.39
C TYR A 107 10.67 10.54 -9.64
N ALA A 108 9.51 9.88 -9.65
CA ALA A 108 9.42 8.43 -9.78
C ALA A 108 9.92 7.93 -11.14
N LEU A 109 9.57 8.62 -12.23
CA LEU A 109 10.05 8.30 -13.57
C LEU A 109 11.57 8.50 -13.69
N ARG A 110 12.12 9.55 -13.08
CA ARG A 110 13.57 9.76 -13.05
C ARG A 110 14.28 8.69 -12.23
N MET A 111 13.72 8.29 -11.09
CA MET A 111 14.24 7.19 -10.28
C MET A 111 14.32 5.90 -11.12
N HIS A 112 13.25 5.58 -11.87
CA HIS A 112 13.23 4.43 -12.79
C HIS A 112 14.29 4.57 -13.88
N ALA A 113 14.30 5.67 -14.63
CA ALA A 113 15.28 5.92 -15.70
C ALA A 113 16.76 5.88 -15.21
N SER A 114 16.98 6.06 -13.91
CA SER A 114 18.28 6.00 -13.25
C SER A 114 18.61 4.62 -12.65
N PHE A 115 17.84 3.58 -12.95
CA PHE A 115 18.04 2.20 -12.45
C PHE A 115 17.99 2.12 -10.91
N ARG A 116 17.12 2.89 -10.28
CA ARG A 116 16.94 2.91 -8.82
C ARG A 116 15.69 2.16 -8.35
N THR A 117 14.81 1.78 -9.27
CA THR A 117 13.66 0.92 -9.02
C THR A 117 14.07 -0.54 -8.97
N THR A 118 13.22 -1.39 -8.39
CA THR A 118 13.55 -2.78 -8.11
C THR A 118 12.59 -3.76 -8.77
N GLY A 119 13.11 -4.92 -9.16
CA GLY A 119 12.29 -6.02 -9.65
C GLY A 119 11.41 -6.60 -8.56
N TYR A 120 11.93 -6.65 -7.32
CA TYR A 120 11.22 -7.26 -6.20
C TYR A 120 9.95 -6.51 -5.79
N ASP A 121 9.84 -5.22 -6.12
CA ASP A 121 8.62 -4.43 -5.91
C ASP A 121 7.99 -4.05 -7.24
N LEU A 122 8.55 -3.09 -8.00
CA LEU A 122 7.97 -2.62 -9.25
C LEU A 122 7.81 -3.74 -10.29
N GLY A 123 8.80 -4.65 -10.38
CA GLY A 123 8.75 -5.77 -11.32
C GLY A 123 7.63 -6.77 -10.99
N ILE A 124 7.45 -7.12 -9.71
CA ILE A 124 6.36 -8.00 -9.24
C ILE A 124 5.00 -7.39 -9.60
N PHE A 125 4.78 -6.11 -9.25
CA PHE A 125 3.53 -5.43 -9.58
C PHE A 125 3.33 -5.24 -11.08
N GLY A 126 4.41 -5.03 -11.85
CA GLY A 126 4.38 -4.98 -13.31
C GLY A 126 3.86 -6.29 -13.91
N GLN A 127 4.39 -7.43 -13.47
CA GLN A 127 3.92 -8.76 -13.87
C GLN A 127 2.48 -9.02 -13.45
N ALA A 128 2.08 -8.62 -12.24
CA ALA A 128 0.71 -8.76 -11.74
C ALA A 128 -0.31 -7.99 -12.60
N VAL A 129 -0.03 -6.70 -12.87
CA VAL A 129 -0.94 -5.85 -13.65
C VAL A 129 -0.97 -6.29 -15.11
N ARG A 130 0.13 -6.78 -15.66
CA ARG A 130 0.18 -7.41 -16.99
C ARG A 130 -0.74 -8.63 -17.04
N SER A 131 -0.67 -9.54 -16.06
CA SER A 131 -1.58 -10.70 -16.00
C SER A 131 -3.05 -10.26 -15.99
N TYR A 132 -3.42 -9.27 -15.17
CA TYR A 132 -4.77 -8.72 -15.17
C TYR A 132 -5.14 -8.05 -16.50
N ALA A 133 -4.20 -7.40 -17.19
CA ALA A 133 -4.42 -6.83 -18.51
C ALA A 133 -4.68 -7.90 -19.57
N GLU A 134 -4.12 -9.07 -19.41
CA GLU A 134 -4.35 -10.28 -20.22
C GLU A 134 -5.59 -11.08 -19.77
N LEU A 135 -6.38 -10.57 -18.79
CA LEU A 135 -7.56 -11.22 -18.18
C LEU A 135 -7.21 -12.53 -17.46
N ALA A 136 -5.98 -12.67 -16.98
CA ALA A 136 -5.49 -13.79 -16.19
C ALA A 136 -5.41 -13.44 -14.70
N LEU A 137 -5.28 -14.47 -13.85
CA LEU A 137 -4.95 -14.28 -12.43
C LEU A 137 -3.52 -13.73 -12.30
N PRO A 138 -3.26 -12.87 -11.30
CA PRO A 138 -1.96 -12.25 -11.15
C PRO A 138 -0.90 -13.26 -10.72
N THR A 139 0.15 -13.39 -11.50
CA THR A 139 1.32 -14.23 -11.20
C THR A 139 2.60 -13.44 -11.34
N SER A 140 3.67 -13.92 -10.72
CA SER A 140 5.00 -13.33 -10.85
C SER A 140 6.10 -14.38 -10.79
N GLU A 141 6.92 -14.43 -11.83
CA GLU A 141 8.15 -15.21 -11.90
C GLU A 141 9.23 -14.61 -11.00
N ILE A 142 9.26 -13.29 -10.85
CA ILE A 142 10.17 -12.60 -9.94
C ILE A 142 9.90 -13.04 -8.50
N ARG A 143 8.63 -13.06 -8.08
CA ARG A 143 8.24 -13.50 -6.74
C ARG A 143 8.48 -15.00 -6.52
N ALA A 144 8.30 -15.82 -7.55
CA ALA A 144 8.57 -17.25 -7.50
C ALA A 144 10.03 -17.55 -7.13
N THR A 145 10.98 -16.74 -7.58
CA THR A 145 12.42 -16.95 -7.32
C THR A 145 12.76 -17.02 -5.82
N THR A 146 12.00 -16.31 -4.99
CA THR A 146 12.14 -16.32 -3.52
C THR A 146 11.09 -17.17 -2.82
N GLY A 147 10.23 -17.84 -3.58
CA GLY A 147 9.17 -18.72 -3.10
C GLY A 147 9.62 -20.16 -2.86
N PRO A 148 8.71 -21.01 -2.38
CA PRO A 148 8.99 -22.43 -2.13
C PRO A 148 9.20 -23.23 -3.41
N ASP A 149 8.55 -22.83 -4.50
CA ASP A 149 8.69 -23.42 -5.84
C ASP A 149 9.08 -22.33 -6.84
N PRO A 150 10.38 -22.13 -7.10
CA PRO A 150 10.85 -21.12 -8.04
C PRO A 150 10.58 -21.50 -9.51
N ASP A 151 10.14 -22.73 -9.79
CA ASP A 151 9.92 -23.22 -11.15
C ASP A 151 8.51 -22.91 -11.68
N THR A 152 7.57 -22.58 -10.80
CA THR A 152 6.19 -22.21 -11.14
C THR A 152 5.96 -20.72 -10.83
N PRO A 153 5.35 -19.93 -11.74
CA PRO A 153 5.00 -18.55 -11.47
C PRO A 153 4.17 -18.43 -10.17
N PHE A 154 4.57 -17.54 -9.27
CA PHE A 154 3.93 -17.42 -7.96
C PHE A 154 2.57 -16.71 -8.10
N PRO A 155 1.45 -17.31 -7.65
CA PRO A 155 0.15 -16.66 -7.63
C PRO A 155 0.13 -15.54 -6.58
N LEU A 156 0.08 -14.29 -7.01
CA LEU A 156 0.24 -13.14 -6.10
C LEU A 156 -0.92 -12.95 -5.11
N LEU A 157 -2.10 -13.50 -5.39
CA LEU A 157 -3.18 -13.58 -4.40
C LEU A 157 -2.85 -14.52 -3.22
N GLY A 158 -1.76 -15.29 -3.31
CA GLY A 158 -1.21 -16.08 -2.20
C GLY A 158 -0.14 -15.36 -1.39
N ASP A 159 0.35 -14.19 -1.86
CA ASP A 159 1.30 -13.34 -1.13
C ASP A 159 0.57 -12.28 -0.30
N HIS A 160 -0.20 -11.42 -0.97
CA HIS A 160 -1.04 -10.38 -0.36
C HIS A 160 -2.39 -10.28 -1.07
N PHE A 161 -3.44 -9.93 -0.32
CA PHE A 161 -4.77 -9.71 -0.87
C PHE A 161 -4.93 -8.25 -1.31
N HIS A 162 -4.64 -7.99 -2.58
CA HIS A 162 -4.68 -6.64 -3.16
C HIS A 162 -5.41 -6.58 -4.52
N PRO A 163 -6.65 -7.07 -4.63
CA PRO A 163 -7.36 -7.10 -5.91
C PRO A 163 -7.59 -5.71 -6.53
N VAL A 164 -7.44 -4.64 -5.76
CA VAL A 164 -7.59 -3.25 -6.25
C VAL A 164 -6.64 -2.94 -7.40
N ILE A 165 -5.45 -3.58 -7.48
CA ILE A 165 -4.49 -3.33 -8.57
C ILE A 165 -5.01 -3.75 -9.94
N ALA A 166 -6.01 -4.66 -10.00
CA ALA A 166 -6.70 -5.01 -11.24
C ALA A 166 -7.34 -3.78 -11.93
N THR A 167 -7.68 -2.74 -11.16
CA THR A 167 -8.21 -1.48 -11.71
C THR A 167 -7.22 -0.73 -12.60
N LEU A 168 -5.93 -1.06 -12.52
CA LEU A 168 -4.89 -0.52 -13.41
C LEU A 168 -4.80 -1.25 -14.75
N ALA A 169 -5.39 -2.43 -14.89
CA ALA A 169 -5.31 -3.24 -16.10
C ALA A 169 -5.78 -2.51 -17.38
N PRO A 170 -6.91 -1.75 -17.39
CA PRO A 170 -7.31 -0.99 -18.57
C PRO A 170 -6.30 0.08 -18.97
N LEU A 171 -5.69 0.77 -18.00
CA LEU A 171 -4.67 1.77 -18.25
C LEU A 171 -3.37 1.12 -18.77
N TYR A 172 -2.98 -0.01 -18.19
CA TYR A 172 -1.82 -0.77 -18.62
C TYR A 172 -1.97 -1.33 -20.05
N ARG A 173 -3.18 -1.70 -20.46
CA ARG A 173 -3.44 -2.11 -21.87
C ARG A 173 -3.16 -0.99 -22.87
N LEU A 174 -3.42 0.26 -22.47
CA LEU A 174 -3.16 1.43 -23.32
C LEU A 174 -1.68 1.82 -23.30
N LEU A 175 -1.03 1.66 -22.17
CA LEU A 175 0.36 2.05 -21.91
C LEU A 175 1.06 0.88 -21.20
N PRO A 176 1.52 -0.16 -21.94
CA PRO A 176 2.00 -1.42 -21.37
C PRO A 176 3.44 -1.33 -20.85
N HIS A 177 3.68 -0.37 -19.96
CA HIS A 177 4.98 -0.12 -19.34
C HIS A 177 4.84 0.02 -17.83
N VAL A 178 5.86 -0.37 -17.06
CA VAL A 178 5.84 -0.27 -15.59
C VAL A 178 5.77 1.16 -15.09
N GLU A 179 6.22 2.13 -15.90
CA GLU A 179 6.09 3.57 -15.64
C GLU A 179 4.62 3.98 -15.47
N THR A 180 3.68 3.28 -16.09
CA THR A 180 2.24 3.47 -15.91
C THR A 180 1.83 3.29 -14.45
N LEU A 181 2.44 2.34 -13.73
CA LEU A 181 2.17 2.11 -12.31
C LEU A 181 2.71 3.27 -11.46
N LEU A 182 3.92 3.77 -11.79
CA LEU A 182 4.53 4.90 -11.08
C LEU A 182 3.71 6.19 -11.24
N VAL A 183 3.23 6.46 -12.46
CA VAL A 183 2.36 7.62 -12.74
C VAL A 183 0.98 7.45 -12.07
N ALA A 184 0.41 6.24 -12.08
CA ALA A 184 -0.84 5.95 -11.37
C ALA A 184 -0.70 6.16 -9.85
N GLN A 185 0.41 5.74 -9.24
CA GLN A 185 0.70 6.03 -7.83
C GLN A 185 0.76 7.53 -7.56
N ALA A 186 1.45 8.30 -8.41
CA ALA A 186 1.50 9.75 -8.30
C ALA A 186 0.11 10.40 -8.43
N ALA A 187 -0.76 9.87 -9.29
CA ALA A 187 -2.14 10.33 -9.44
C ALA A 187 -2.99 10.05 -8.18
N LEU A 188 -2.85 8.87 -7.57
CA LEU A 188 -3.52 8.52 -6.30
C LEU A 188 -3.07 9.43 -5.16
N VAL A 189 -1.77 9.71 -5.05
CA VAL A 189 -1.22 10.67 -4.09
C VAL A 189 -1.80 12.06 -4.34
N ALA A 190 -1.79 12.53 -5.58
CA ALA A 190 -2.32 13.85 -5.94
C ALA A 190 -3.83 13.97 -5.63
N TRP A 191 -4.59 12.90 -5.85
CA TRP A 191 -6.00 12.87 -5.48
C TRP A 191 -6.18 13.02 -3.97
N SER A 192 -5.38 12.31 -3.17
CA SER A 192 -5.42 12.48 -1.71
C SER A 192 -5.04 13.90 -1.27
N VAL A 193 -4.01 14.51 -1.91
CA VAL A 193 -3.61 15.91 -1.69
C VAL A 193 -4.77 16.87 -2.00
N TYR A 194 -5.50 16.65 -3.10
CA TYR A 194 -6.69 17.42 -3.43
C TYR A 194 -7.72 17.38 -2.31
N VAL A 195 -8.06 16.17 -1.83
CA VAL A 195 -9.09 15.97 -0.79
C VAL A 195 -8.67 16.60 0.54
N VAL A 196 -7.41 16.39 0.98
CA VAL A 196 -6.88 16.98 2.21
C VAL A 196 -6.84 18.52 2.11
N THR A 197 -6.43 19.06 0.95
CA THR A 197 -6.41 20.52 0.71
C THR A 197 -7.81 21.11 0.80
N ARG A 198 -8.80 20.43 0.20
CA ARG A 198 -10.21 20.86 0.27
C ARG A 198 -10.75 20.87 1.70
N ALA A 199 -10.32 19.93 2.52
CA ALA A 199 -10.75 19.80 3.91
C ALA A 199 -10.01 20.73 4.88
N GLY A 200 -8.67 20.83 4.77
CA GLY A 200 -7.81 21.49 5.76
C GLY A 200 -7.33 22.89 5.37
N GLY A 201 -7.36 23.21 4.07
CA GLY A 201 -6.79 24.45 3.53
C GLY A 201 -5.44 24.22 2.86
N ARG A 202 -4.98 25.22 2.07
CA ARG A 202 -3.73 25.13 1.30
C ARG A 202 -2.53 24.76 2.17
N ARG A 203 -2.36 25.39 3.34
CA ARG A 203 -1.25 25.11 4.25
C ARG A 203 -1.22 23.65 4.70
N ILE A 204 -2.37 23.11 5.12
CA ILE A 204 -2.48 21.69 5.49
C ILE A 204 -2.24 20.76 4.28
N GLY A 205 -2.76 21.13 3.11
CA GLY A 205 -2.51 20.38 1.88
C GLY A 205 -1.03 20.31 1.48
N VAL A 206 -0.31 21.44 1.60
CA VAL A 206 1.15 21.51 1.37
C VAL A 206 1.89 20.63 2.39
N ALA A 207 1.56 20.78 3.68
CA ALA A 207 2.20 19.98 4.72
C ALA A 207 1.95 18.46 4.54
N TYR A 208 0.74 18.08 4.11
CA TYR A 208 0.41 16.71 3.79
C TYR A 208 1.22 16.19 2.57
N ALA A 209 1.29 16.96 1.49
CA ALA A 209 2.05 16.58 0.31
C ALA A 209 3.56 16.44 0.61
N LEU A 210 4.10 17.26 1.52
CA LEU A 210 5.48 17.20 1.97
C LEU A 210 5.71 16.19 3.11
N SER A 211 4.66 15.55 3.64
CA SER A 211 4.80 14.62 4.75
C SER A 211 5.67 13.42 4.40
N TRP A 212 6.45 12.96 5.36
CA TRP A 212 7.46 11.93 5.15
C TRP A 212 6.87 10.59 4.65
N GLY A 213 5.70 10.18 5.16
CA GLY A 213 5.08 8.93 4.72
C GLY A 213 4.60 8.98 3.27
N VAL A 214 4.13 10.15 2.78
CA VAL A 214 3.79 10.34 1.35
C VAL A 214 5.05 10.32 0.50
N GLN A 215 6.11 11.00 0.92
CA GLN A 215 7.36 11.05 0.16
C GLN A 215 8.09 9.70 0.15
N LYS A 216 8.06 8.93 1.25
CA LYS A 216 8.62 7.58 1.31
C LYS A 216 7.86 6.60 0.38
N LEU A 217 6.55 6.76 0.22
CA LEU A 217 5.79 5.99 -0.77
C LEU A 217 6.28 6.31 -2.19
N ILE A 218 6.40 7.59 -2.55
CA ILE A 218 6.85 8.00 -3.90
C ILE A 218 8.32 7.63 -4.16
N GLY A 219 9.15 7.65 -3.12
CA GLY A 219 10.58 7.30 -3.21
C GLY A 219 10.86 5.80 -3.17
N PHE A 220 9.82 4.96 -3.19
CA PHE A 220 9.95 3.51 -3.07
C PHE A 220 8.99 2.78 -4.00
N ASP A 221 9.36 2.65 -5.26
CA ASP A 221 8.64 1.92 -6.31
C ASP A 221 7.11 2.14 -6.34
N PHE A 222 6.34 1.18 -6.86
CA PHE A 222 4.88 1.18 -6.81
C PHE A 222 4.40 0.23 -5.71
N HIS A 223 3.40 0.67 -4.94
CA HIS A 223 2.73 -0.18 -3.96
C HIS A 223 1.21 0.03 -3.94
N GLU A 224 0.48 -1.06 -3.71
CA GLU A 224 -0.99 -1.10 -3.62
C GLU A 224 -1.55 -0.16 -2.55
N VAL A 225 -0.79 0.10 -1.48
CA VAL A 225 -1.21 1.01 -0.40
C VAL A 225 -1.43 2.46 -0.87
N ALA A 226 -0.94 2.82 -2.05
CA ALA A 226 -1.23 4.11 -2.67
C ALA A 226 -2.75 4.35 -2.84
N PHE A 227 -3.52 3.28 -3.12
CA PHE A 227 -4.98 3.37 -3.21
C PHE A 227 -5.65 3.72 -1.88
N ALA A 228 -5.05 3.33 -0.75
CA ALA A 228 -5.60 3.65 0.56
C ALA A 228 -5.59 5.16 0.84
N LEU A 229 -4.66 5.93 0.27
CA LEU A 229 -4.54 7.37 0.54
C LEU A 229 -5.80 8.15 0.13
N PRO A 230 -6.27 8.11 -1.13
CA PRO A 230 -7.50 8.79 -1.51
C PRO A 230 -8.74 8.18 -0.85
N LEU A 231 -8.81 6.85 -0.64
CA LEU A 231 -9.94 6.21 0.01
C LEU A 231 -10.10 6.68 1.46
N LEU A 232 -9.02 6.69 2.24
CA LEU A 232 -9.01 7.24 3.61
C LEU A 232 -9.34 8.73 3.61
N ALA A 233 -8.71 9.52 2.73
CA ALA A 233 -8.97 10.95 2.66
C ALA A 233 -10.46 11.24 2.36
N LEU A 234 -11.08 10.52 1.42
CA LEU A 234 -12.49 10.65 1.07
C LEU A 234 -13.42 10.17 2.19
N ALA A 235 -13.09 9.05 2.84
CA ALA A 235 -13.84 8.54 3.98
C ALA A 235 -13.83 9.53 5.13
N LEU A 236 -12.66 10.08 5.48
CA LEU A 236 -12.51 11.01 6.59
C LEU A 236 -13.07 12.41 6.26
N ALA A 237 -13.01 12.85 5.01
CA ALA A 237 -13.70 14.05 4.57
C ALA A 237 -15.23 13.89 4.69
N ALA A 238 -15.77 12.75 4.28
CA ALA A 238 -17.18 12.43 4.42
C ALA A 238 -17.60 12.30 5.90
N TYR A 239 -16.76 11.70 6.76
CA TYR A 239 -16.98 11.64 8.20
C TYR A 239 -17.12 13.04 8.81
N ARG A 240 -16.20 13.93 8.48
CA ARG A 240 -16.18 15.32 8.96
C ARG A 240 -17.42 16.11 8.48
N GLU A 241 -17.92 15.81 7.29
CA GLU A 241 -19.11 16.46 6.69
C GLU A 241 -20.45 15.84 7.17
N GLY A 242 -20.42 14.83 8.05
CA GLY A 242 -21.62 14.12 8.50
C GLY A 242 -22.25 13.21 7.44
N ARG A 243 -21.55 12.94 6.34
CA ARG A 243 -22.02 12.06 5.25
C ARG A 243 -21.65 10.61 5.54
N TRP A 244 -22.32 10.02 6.55
CA TRP A 244 -21.94 8.73 7.15
C TRP A 244 -21.93 7.57 6.15
N ARG A 245 -22.92 7.50 5.26
CA ARG A 245 -22.98 6.45 4.23
C ARG A 245 -21.84 6.58 3.20
N ALA A 246 -21.51 7.80 2.81
CA ALA A 246 -20.37 8.03 1.92
C ALA A 246 -19.04 7.70 2.61
N CYS A 247 -18.91 8.02 3.92
CA CYS A 247 -17.77 7.60 4.72
C CYS A 247 -17.63 6.07 4.74
N ALA A 248 -18.72 5.36 4.98
CA ALA A 248 -18.74 3.90 4.97
C ALA A 248 -18.40 3.32 3.60
N GLY A 249 -18.94 3.89 2.52
CA GLY A 249 -18.65 3.45 1.15
C GLY A 249 -17.17 3.57 0.79
N TRP A 250 -16.55 4.73 1.04
CA TRP A 250 -15.12 4.91 0.80
C TRP A 250 -14.26 4.05 1.73
N GLY A 251 -14.64 3.93 3.01
CA GLY A 251 -13.97 3.07 3.98
C GLY A 251 -14.03 1.59 3.61
N ALA A 252 -15.16 1.12 3.08
CA ALA A 252 -15.33 -0.26 2.61
C ALA A 252 -14.34 -0.62 1.49
N GLY A 253 -13.97 0.33 0.62
CA GLY A 253 -12.98 0.11 -0.44
C GLY A 253 -11.59 -0.31 0.07
N LEU A 254 -11.27 -0.02 1.33
CA LEU A 254 -9.96 -0.38 1.91
C LEU A 254 -9.73 -1.89 2.00
N VAL A 255 -10.78 -2.71 2.13
CA VAL A 255 -10.64 -4.17 2.19
C VAL A 255 -10.12 -4.79 0.90
N LEU A 256 -10.18 -4.05 -0.23
CA LEU A 256 -9.65 -4.48 -1.52
C LEU A 256 -8.19 -4.04 -1.74
N VAL A 257 -7.66 -3.20 -0.86
CA VAL A 257 -6.30 -2.66 -0.99
C VAL A 257 -5.28 -3.61 -0.38
N LYS A 258 -5.54 -4.05 0.86
CA LYS A 258 -4.68 -4.99 1.56
C LYS A 258 -5.43 -5.66 2.71
N GLU A 259 -5.10 -6.92 3.01
CA GLU A 259 -5.76 -7.74 4.03
C GLU A 259 -5.77 -7.10 5.43
N ASP A 260 -4.70 -6.41 5.83
CA ASP A 260 -4.56 -5.77 7.14
C ASP A 260 -5.46 -4.55 7.34
N LEU A 261 -5.88 -3.89 6.25
CA LEU A 261 -6.75 -2.72 6.32
C LEU A 261 -8.19 -3.05 6.73
N GLY A 262 -8.58 -4.32 6.74
CA GLY A 262 -9.84 -4.75 7.34
C GLY A 262 -9.97 -4.36 8.82
N ALA A 263 -8.87 -4.37 9.58
CA ALA A 263 -8.85 -3.89 10.97
C ALA A 263 -9.04 -2.36 11.06
N THR A 264 -8.51 -1.59 10.11
CA THR A 264 -8.76 -0.14 10.01
C THR A 264 -10.23 0.15 9.69
N VAL A 265 -10.85 -0.68 8.82
CA VAL A 265 -12.29 -0.60 8.51
C VAL A 265 -13.15 -0.90 9.75
N LEU A 266 -12.76 -1.86 10.57
CA LEU A 266 -13.41 -2.13 11.87
C LEU A 266 -13.37 -0.89 12.77
N VAL A 267 -12.20 -0.27 12.95
CA VAL A 267 -12.08 0.92 13.80
C VAL A 267 -12.91 2.09 13.24
N LEU A 268 -12.95 2.28 11.92
CA LEU A 268 -13.83 3.26 11.29
C LEU A 268 -15.32 2.95 11.58
N GLY A 269 -15.70 1.68 11.50
CA GLY A 269 -17.05 1.21 11.87
C GLY A 269 -17.41 1.56 13.31
N LEU A 270 -16.51 1.28 14.26
CA LEU A 270 -16.71 1.60 15.69
C LEU A 270 -16.90 3.10 15.93
N LEU A 271 -16.15 3.96 15.22
CA LEU A 271 -16.33 5.41 15.28
C LEU A 271 -17.68 5.85 14.69
N LEU A 272 -18.17 5.15 13.66
CA LEU A 272 -19.45 5.44 13.03
C LEU A 272 -20.66 4.95 13.82
N LEU A 273 -20.55 3.90 14.66
CA LEU A 273 -21.69 3.36 15.45
C LEU A 273 -22.44 4.43 16.26
N ARG A 274 -21.72 5.43 16.75
CA ARG A 274 -22.28 6.56 17.51
C ARG A 274 -22.93 7.64 16.64
N ARG A 275 -22.83 7.52 15.31
CA ARG A 275 -23.28 8.52 14.33
C ARG A 275 -24.38 7.99 13.41
N ASP A 276 -24.14 6.81 12.84
CA ASP A 276 -25.07 6.04 12.01
C ASP A 276 -24.85 4.55 12.30
N ARG A 277 -25.76 3.97 13.09
CA ARG A 277 -25.63 2.56 13.51
C ARG A 277 -25.56 1.60 12.33
N ARG A 278 -26.34 1.85 11.26
CA ARG A 278 -26.34 0.96 10.08
C ARG A 278 -25.00 0.98 9.37
N ALA A 279 -24.49 2.17 9.07
CA ALA A 279 -23.19 2.34 8.44
C ALA A 279 -22.05 1.81 9.32
N GLY A 280 -22.10 2.08 10.63
CA GLY A 280 -21.13 1.57 11.60
C GLY A 280 -21.14 0.06 11.70
N THR A 281 -22.31 -0.58 11.88
CA THR A 281 -22.44 -2.04 11.95
C THR A 281 -21.97 -2.70 10.65
N ALA A 282 -22.32 -2.13 9.50
CA ALA A 282 -21.87 -2.67 8.21
C ALA A 282 -20.34 -2.74 8.12
N LEU A 283 -19.61 -1.70 8.54
CA LEU A 283 -18.14 -1.72 8.53
C LEU A 283 -17.56 -2.62 9.63
N CYS A 284 -18.18 -2.67 10.82
CA CYS A 284 -17.75 -3.56 11.90
C CYS A 284 -17.84 -5.05 11.50
N VAL A 285 -18.77 -5.40 10.62
CA VAL A 285 -18.89 -6.76 10.06
C VAL A 285 -17.98 -6.94 8.86
N LEU A 286 -18.01 -6.00 7.90
CA LEU A 286 -17.27 -6.11 6.65
C LEU A 286 -15.75 -6.20 6.88
N GLY A 287 -15.19 -5.33 7.71
CA GLY A 287 -13.73 -5.27 7.93
C GLY A 287 -13.17 -6.61 8.41
N PRO A 288 -13.62 -7.14 9.57
CA PRO A 288 -13.16 -8.43 10.07
C PRO A 288 -13.50 -9.61 9.14
N ALA A 289 -14.68 -9.60 8.52
CA ALA A 289 -15.08 -10.67 7.61
C ALA A 289 -14.19 -10.72 6.36
N ALA A 290 -13.87 -9.57 5.76
CA ALA A 290 -12.98 -9.49 4.61
C ALA A 290 -11.54 -9.87 4.97
N ALA A 291 -11.03 -9.42 6.13
CA ALA A 291 -9.71 -9.81 6.62
C ALA A 291 -9.64 -11.31 6.89
N ALA A 292 -10.65 -11.89 7.55
CA ALA A 292 -10.72 -13.32 7.80
C ALA A 292 -10.81 -14.12 6.50
N LEU A 293 -11.65 -13.71 5.54
CA LEU A 293 -11.73 -14.34 4.22
C LEU A 293 -10.37 -14.29 3.50
N ALA A 294 -9.71 -13.14 3.51
CA ALA A 294 -8.40 -13.00 2.87
C ALA A 294 -7.37 -13.93 3.54
N VAL A 295 -7.20 -13.83 4.86
CA VAL A 295 -6.12 -14.52 5.60
C VAL A 295 -6.36 -16.02 5.75
N LEU A 296 -7.62 -16.44 5.95
CA LEU A 296 -7.93 -17.85 6.23
C LEU A 296 -8.32 -18.67 4.99
N VAL A 297 -8.71 -18.01 3.90
CA VAL A 297 -9.20 -18.70 2.70
C VAL A 297 -8.39 -18.33 1.47
N VAL A 298 -8.37 -17.05 1.07
CA VAL A 298 -7.80 -16.65 -0.22
C VAL A 298 -6.30 -16.82 -0.24
N LEU A 299 -5.59 -16.24 0.73
CA LEU A 299 -4.13 -16.31 0.79
C LEU A 299 -3.63 -17.76 0.90
N PRO A 300 -4.14 -18.64 1.79
CA PRO A 300 -3.74 -20.04 1.83
C PRO A 300 -4.08 -20.82 0.57
N HIS A 301 -5.24 -20.53 -0.08
CA HIS A 301 -5.66 -21.22 -1.31
C HIS A 301 -4.69 -20.96 -2.47
N PHE A 302 -4.21 -19.73 -2.63
CA PHE A 302 -3.31 -19.35 -3.72
C PHE A 302 -1.83 -19.51 -3.37
N ASN A 303 -1.47 -19.61 -2.08
CA ASN A 303 -0.08 -19.77 -1.68
C ASN A 303 0.37 -21.23 -1.90
N PRO A 304 1.48 -21.48 -2.61
CA PRO A 304 2.00 -22.83 -2.80
C PRO A 304 2.32 -23.60 -1.51
N SER A 305 2.58 -22.89 -0.40
CA SER A 305 2.78 -23.52 0.93
C SER A 305 1.48 -23.88 1.64
N GLY A 306 0.32 -23.49 1.11
CA GLY A 306 -0.99 -23.69 1.76
C GLY A 306 -1.20 -22.85 3.04
N ALA A 307 -0.36 -21.86 3.29
CA ALA A 307 -0.41 -21.04 4.51
C ALA A 307 -0.17 -19.55 4.20
N TYR A 308 -0.65 -18.69 5.10
CA TYR A 308 -0.29 -17.27 5.06
C TYR A 308 1.06 -17.06 5.74
N THR A 309 2.10 -16.86 4.95
CA THR A 309 3.50 -16.83 5.39
C THR A 309 3.77 -15.77 6.47
N TYR A 310 3.10 -14.64 6.42
CA TYR A 310 3.31 -13.53 7.37
C TYR A 310 2.66 -13.74 8.74
N LEU A 311 1.76 -14.74 8.88
CA LEU A 311 1.15 -15.07 10.17
C LEU A 311 2.12 -15.86 11.06
N SER A 312 2.96 -16.71 10.45
CA SER A 312 3.91 -17.57 11.17
C SER A 312 5.21 -16.85 11.58
N SER A 313 5.54 -15.74 10.92
CA SER A 313 6.75 -14.95 11.21
C SER A 313 6.59 -13.99 12.41
N GLY A 314 5.49 -14.07 13.17
CA GLY A 314 5.10 -13.05 14.15
C GLY A 314 5.29 -13.40 15.63
N THR A 315 5.78 -14.58 16.02
CA THR A 315 5.74 -15.02 17.43
C THR A 315 7.07 -15.12 18.17
N ASP A 316 8.18 -14.84 17.52
CA ASP A 316 9.45 -14.75 18.26
C ASP A 316 9.50 -13.44 19.05
N THR A 317 9.31 -13.59 20.35
CA THR A 317 9.11 -12.57 21.36
C THR A 317 10.35 -11.72 21.65
N ALA A 318 10.69 -10.84 20.73
CA ALA A 318 11.59 -9.73 21.02
C ALA A 318 10.79 -8.45 21.37
N ALA A 319 9.81 -8.57 22.25
CA ALA A 319 8.90 -7.49 22.61
C ALA A 319 9.56 -6.16 23.04
N PRO A 320 10.73 -6.10 23.69
CA PRO A 320 11.41 -4.82 23.94
C PRO A 320 12.35 -4.38 22.81
N ALA A 321 12.62 -5.21 21.79
CA ALA A 321 13.55 -4.85 20.72
C ALA A 321 13.04 -3.69 19.86
N GLY A 322 13.94 -2.78 19.49
CA GLY A 322 13.66 -1.66 18.59
C GLY A 322 12.74 -0.58 19.17
N LEU A 323 12.69 -0.40 20.48
CA LEU A 323 11.90 0.66 21.12
C LEU A 323 12.29 2.06 20.64
N ASP A 324 13.55 2.30 20.35
CA ASP A 324 14.11 3.50 19.75
C ASP A 324 13.51 3.75 18.34
N THR A 325 13.52 2.74 17.49
CA THR A 325 12.97 2.79 16.13
C THR A 325 11.45 2.97 16.14
N LYS A 326 10.75 2.18 16.99
CA LYS A 326 9.30 2.28 17.16
C LYS A 326 8.89 3.64 17.74
N GLY A 327 9.63 4.13 18.73
CA GLY A 327 9.45 5.47 19.34
C GLY A 327 9.69 6.59 18.32
N THR A 328 10.73 6.48 17.51
CA THR A 328 11.02 7.42 16.41
C THR A 328 9.88 7.43 15.39
N THR A 329 9.33 6.27 15.03
CA THR A 329 8.19 6.18 14.11
C THR A 329 6.95 6.87 14.68
N LEU A 330 6.65 6.68 15.97
CA LEU A 330 5.54 7.37 16.63
C LEU A 330 5.78 8.89 16.72
N LEU A 331 7.00 9.30 17.06
CA LEU A 331 7.36 10.71 17.08
C LEU A 331 7.17 11.36 15.71
N LEU A 332 7.70 10.74 14.65
CA LEU A 332 7.59 11.25 13.29
C LEU A 332 6.16 11.17 12.74
N LEU A 333 5.31 10.27 13.23
CA LEU A 333 3.88 10.27 12.91
C LEU A 333 3.18 11.52 13.46
N LEU A 334 3.51 11.91 14.68
CA LEU A 334 2.82 13.00 15.38
C LEU A 334 3.43 14.38 15.12
N LEU A 335 4.74 14.44 14.89
CA LEU A 335 5.49 15.68 14.72
C LEU A 335 4.98 16.55 13.55
N PRO A 336 4.65 16.03 12.34
CA PRO A 336 4.11 16.84 11.26
C PRO A 336 2.77 17.51 11.59
N THR A 337 2.07 17.01 12.59
CA THR A 337 0.81 17.61 13.11
C THR A 337 1.00 18.39 14.40
N LEU A 338 2.25 18.55 14.86
CA LEU A 338 2.61 19.18 16.14
C LEU A 338 1.81 18.59 17.30
N PHE A 339 1.65 17.25 17.29
CA PHE A 339 0.87 16.48 18.26
C PHE A 339 -0.63 16.85 18.32
N GLY A 340 -1.09 17.78 17.50
CA GLY A 340 -2.50 18.20 17.45
C GLY A 340 -3.46 17.06 17.09
N ALA A 341 -3.00 16.08 16.31
CA ALA A 341 -3.76 14.87 15.97
C ALA A 341 -4.21 14.06 17.19
N LEU A 342 -3.46 14.09 18.31
CA LEU A 342 -3.82 13.40 19.57
C LEU A 342 -5.13 13.88 20.17
N ARG A 343 -5.62 15.07 19.80
CA ARG A 343 -6.88 15.64 20.30
C ARG A 343 -8.11 15.15 19.50
N SER A 344 -7.93 14.24 18.53
CA SER A 344 -9.02 13.68 17.73
C SER A 344 -9.10 12.16 17.85
N PRO A 345 -10.31 11.58 18.04
CA PRO A 345 -10.51 10.14 18.03
C PRO A 345 -10.21 9.49 16.67
N LEU A 346 -10.13 10.27 15.58
CA LEU A 346 -9.78 9.75 14.26
C LEU A 346 -8.37 9.15 14.24
N LEU A 347 -7.48 9.56 15.14
CA LEU A 347 -6.14 8.99 15.25
C LEU A 347 -6.16 7.50 15.64
N LEU A 348 -7.24 7.01 16.27
CA LEU A 348 -7.41 5.58 16.58
C LEU A 348 -7.35 4.69 15.33
N LEU A 349 -7.66 5.23 14.15
CA LEU A 349 -7.51 4.52 12.87
C LEU A 349 -6.06 4.13 12.54
N ALA A 350 -5.07 4.77 13.16
CA ALA A 350 -3.67 4.41 12.99
C ALA A 350 -3.27 3.16 13.80
N LEU A 351 -4.03 2.81 14.85
CA LEU A 351 -3.66 1.73 15.78
C LEU A 351 -3.51 0.37 15.11
N PRO A 352 -4.43 -0.09 14.22
CA PRO A 352 -4.27 -1.39 13.58
C PRO A 352 -2.97 -1.52 12.80
N THR A 353 -2.65 -0.51 11.98
CA THR A 353 -1.41 -0.50 11.18
C THR A 353 -0.17 -0.47 12.08
N LEU A 354 -0.15 0.33 13.13
CA LEU A 354 0.95 0.37 14.09
C LEU A 354 1.08 -0.93 14.89
N ALA A 355 -0.05 -1.55 15.25
CA ALA A 355 -0.06 -2.78 16.04
C ALA A 355 0.63 -3.92 15.29
N TRP A 356 0.17 -4.25 14.06
CA TRP A 356 0.80 -5.35 13.32
C TRP A 356 2.26 -5.06 12.97
N ARG A 357 2.61 -3.82 12.65
CA ARG A 357 3.99 -3.43 12.35
C ARG A 357 4.91 -3.65 13.55
N PHE A 358 4.48 -3.22 14.73
CA PHE A 358 5.32 -3.25 15.93
C PHE A 358 5.36 -4.62 16.62
N THR A 359 4.41 -5.50 16.33
CA THR A 359 4.41 -6.90 16.79
C THR A 359 5.14 -7.84 15.82
N SER A 360 5.41 -7.42 14.59
CA SER A 360 6.16 -8.23 13.63
C SER A 360 7.62 -8.40 14.07
N SER A 361 8.18 -9.59 13.84
CA SER A 361 9.62 -9.88 14.01
C SER A 361 10.48 -9.22 12.92
N ASN A 362 9.88 -8.82 11.79
CA ASN A 362 10.59 -8.12 10.72
C ASN A 362 10.84 -6.65 11.09
N THR A 363 12.09 -6.32 11.40
CA THR A 363 12.53 -5.00 11.86
C THR A 363 12.28 -3.88 10.83
N PHE A 364 12.18 -4.20 9.54
CA PHE A 364 11.89 -3.23 8.48
C PHE A 364 10.50 -2.61 8.63
N TYR A 365 9.55 -3.31 9.24
CA TYR A 365 8.21 -2.76 9.47
C TYR A 365 8.18 -1.72 10.58
N TRP A 366 9.16 -1.70 11.51
CA TRP A 366 9.14 -0.80 12.67
C TRP A 366 9.49 0.64 12.32
N GLY A 367 10.34 0.83 11.30
CA GLY A 367 10.94 2.12 10.94
C GLY A 367 10.14 2.96 9.94
N THR A 368 10.81 3.96 9.39
CA THR A 368 10.25 4.97 8.50
C THR A 368 10.79 4.91 7.07
N ASP A 369 11.59 3.90 6.73
CA ASP A 369 12.36 3.88 5.49
C ASP A 369 11.56 3.51 4.24
N PHE A 370 10.42 2.83 4.41
CA PHE A 370 9.61 2.29 3.32
C PHE A 370 8.22 2.93 3.26
N HIS A 371 7.38 2.42 2.39
CA HIS A 371 6.01 2.88 2.13
C HIS A 371 5.01 2.65 3.27
N TYR A 372 5.33 1.84 4.30
CA TYR A 372 4.39 1.37 5.33
C TYR A 372 3.66 2.46 6.12
N SER A 373 4.21 3.66 6.16
CA SER A 373 3.61 4.78 6.88
C SER A 373 2.70 5.66 6.02
N ALA A 374 2.58 5.36 4.72
CA ALA A 374 1.77 6.16 3.81
C ALA A 374 0.30 6.24 4.25
N VAL A 375 -0.29 5.09 4.65
CA VAL A 375 -1.68 5.00 5.12
C VAL A 375 -1.95 5.80 6.40
N LEU A 376 -0.90 6.07 7.20
CA LEU A 376 -1.01 6.83 8.45
C LEU A 376 -1.12 8.34 8.20
N MET A 377 -0.66 8.84 7.05
CA MET A 377 -0.63 10.27 6.77
C MET A 377 -2.03 10.88 6.63
N PRO A 378 -2.96 10.36 5.80
CA PRO A 378 -4.31 10.91 5.76
C PRO A 378 -5.00 10.84 7.13
N ILE A 379 -4.76 9.79 7.92
CA ILE A 379 -5.32 9.64 9.27
C ILE A 379 -4.84 10.78 10.19
N ALA A 380 -3.52 11.00 10.26
CA ALA A 380 -2.93 12.02 11.13
C ALA A 380 -3.38 13.43 10.74
N PHE A 381 -3.38 13.75 9.44
CA PHE A 381 -3.79 15.08 8.98
C PHE A 381 -5.30 15.32 9.12
N PHE A 382 -6.15 14.33 8.90
CA PHE A 382 -7.58 14.48 9.18
C PHE A 382 -7.88 14.53 10.68
N ALA A 383 -7.10 13.84 11.52
CA ALA A 383 -7.19 14.00 12.98
C ALA A 383 -6.83 15.42 13.42
N LEU A 384 -5.79 16.02 12.84
CA LEU A 384 -5.43 17.44 13.07
C LEU A 384 -6.58 18.38 12.65
N ILE A 385 -7.15 18.16 11.45
CA ILE A 385 -8.25 18.96 10.92
C ILE A 385 -9.48 18.86 11.86
N ASP A 386 -9.85 17.64 12.29
CA ASP A 386 -10.98 17.40 13.19
C ASP A 386 -10.77 18.07 14.57
N ALA A 387 -9.56 17.96 15.13
CA ALA A 387 -9.22 18.58 16.40
C ALA A 387 -9.33 20.12 16.33
N ARG A 388 -8.85 20.73 15.25
CA ARG A 388 -8.97 22.17 14.98
C ARG A 388 -10.43 22.61 14.84
N ASP A 389 -11.22 21.90 14.02
CA ASP A 389 -12.61 22.26 13.74
C ASP A 389 -13.51 22.14 14.97
N ARG A 390 -13.12 21.31 15.95
CA ARG A 390 -13.76 21.20 17.26
C ARG A 390 -13.24 22.21 18.29
N GLY A 391 -12.34 23.11 17.90
CA GLY A 391 -11.73 24.08 18.83
C GLY A 391 -10.87 23.47 19.93
N ARG A 392 -10.36 22.24 19.72
CA ARG A 392 -9.56 21.52 20.72
C ARG A 392 -8.07 21.89 20.70
N ILE A 393 -7.65 22.55 19.65
CA ILE A 393 -6.28 23.03 19.43
C ILE A 393 -6.31 24.43 18.80
N PRO A 394 -5.24 25.23 19.00
CA PRO A 394 -5.08 26.51 18.31
C PRO A 394 -4.89 26.32 16.80
N ASP A 395 -4.81 27.41 16.04
CA ASP A 395 -4.49 27.37 14.61
C ASP A 395 -3.02 27.04 14.38
N LEU A 396 -2.74 25.76 14.09
CA LEU A 396 -1.40 25.23 13.82
C LEU A 396 -1.04 25.20 12.32
N ARG A 397 -1.86 25.76 11.43
CA ARG A 397 -1.66 25.63 9.97
C ARG A 397 -0.31 26.14 9.48
N THR A 398 0.20 27.21 10.02
CA THR A 398 1.50 27.77 9.62
C THR A 398 2.67 26.96 10.19
N PRO A 399 2.75 26.70 11.51
CA PRO A 399 3.86 25.90 12.04
C PRO A 399 3.88 24.45 11.52
N VAL A 400 2.74 23.85 11.20
CA VAL A 400 2.66 22.53 10.57
C VAL A 400 3.35 22.53 9.20
N VAL A 401 3.16 23.57 8.37
CA VAL A 401 3.89 23.69 7.09
C VAL A 401 5.39 23.83 7.32
N ALA A 402 5.80 24.65 8.29
CA ALA A 402 7.22 24.86 8.58
C ALA A 402 7.91 23.54 9.01
N VAL A 403 7.26 22.77 9.89
CA VAL A 403 7.78 21.45 10.30
C VAL A 403 7.83 20.48 9.14
N ALA A 404 6.76 20.39 8.32
CA ALA A 404 6.74 19.51 7.16
C ALA A 404 7.82 19.89 6.14
N ALA A 405 8.04 21.19 5.89
CA ALA A 405 9.08 21.69 5.01
C ALA A 405 10.49 21.37 5.55
N LEU A 406 10.72 21.55 6.86
CA LEU A 406 11.97 21.21 7.51
C LEU A 406 12.27 19.70 7.38
N LEU A 407 11.31 18.84 7.70
CA LEU A 407 11.47 17.39 7.55
C LEU A 407 11.70 17.00 6.08
N ALA A 408 11.06 17.69 5.14
CA ALA A 408 11.17 17.41 3.72
C ALA A 408 12.60 17.63 3.17
N THR A 409 13.46 18.41 3.82
CA THR A 409 14.83 18.67 3.36
C THR A 409 15.72 17.43 3.29
N SER A 410 15.38 16.38 4.04
CA SER A 410 16.07 15.07 4.06
C SER A 410 15.30 13.95 3.36
N LEU A 411 14.20 14.28 2.67
CA LEU A 411 13.29 13.31 2.06
C LEU A 411 13.44 13.28 0.53
N PRO A 412 12.87 12.28 -0.16
CA PRO A 412 13.02 12.06 -1.60
C PRO A 412 12.86 13.30 -2.47
N LEU A 413 11.83 14.11 -2.29
CA LEU A 413 11.62 15.30 -3.13
C LEU A 413 12.73 16.36 -2.99
N ALA A 414 13.49 16.39 -1.89
CA ALA A 414 14.65 17.27 -1.77
C ALA A 414 15.81 16.84 -2.67
N GLU A 415 15.92 15.56 -3.00
CA GLU A 415 16.89 15.09 -4.00
C GLU A 415 16.60 15.70 -5.38
N ALA A 416 15.32 15.83 -5.75
CA ALA A 416 14.89 16.39 -7.02
C ALA A 416 15.27 17.88 -7.18
N LEU A 417 15.57 18.58 -6.08
CA LEU A 417 16.06 19.97 -6.11
C LEU A 417 17.55 20.06 -6.47
N ARG A 418 18.26 18.95 -6.45
CA ARG A 418 19.69 18.89 -6.79
C ARG A 418 19.87 18.64 -8.28
N PRO A 419 20.64 19.46 -9.04
CA PRO A 419 20.89 19.22 -10.45
C PRO A 419 21.44 17.82 -10.76
N ALA A 420 22.28 17.28 -9.87
CA ALA A 420 22.86 15.95 -10.01
C ALA A 420 21.81 14.82 -10.06
N TYR A 421 20.62 15.02 -9.46
CA TYR A 421 19.54 14.03 -9.53
C TYR A 421 19.06 13.80 -10.96
N TRP A 422 19.10 14.83 -11.81
CA TRP A 422 18.61 14.80 -13.19
C TRP A 422 19.66 14.35 -14.21
N GLN A 423 20.93 14.22 -13.78
CA GLN A 423 22.01 13.74 -14.63
C GLN A 423 21.99 12.21 -14.71
N ASP A 424 22.25 11.66 -15.88
CA ASP A 424 22.36 10.21 -16.03
C ASP A 424 23.48 9.65 -15.16
N PRO A 425 23.22 8.52 -14.45
CA PRO A 425 24.30 7.81 -13.78
C PRO A 425 25.41 7.42 -14.76
N PRO A 426 26.68 7.46 -14.36
CA PRO A 426 27.81 7.17 -15.27
C PRO A 426 27.66 5.85 -16.01
N ARG A 427 27.04 4.84 -15.38
CA ARG A 427 26.85 3.49 -15.94
C ARG A 427 25.54 3.32 -16.73
N ALA A 428 24.65 4.32 -16.77
CA ALA A 428 23.31 4.19 -17.34
C ALA A 428 23.31 3.83 -18.83
N ALA A 429 24.27 4.36 -19.61
CA ALA A 429 24.38 4.03 -21.02
C ALA A 429 24.72 2.55 -21.24
N ALA A 430 25.64 1.99 -20.45
CA ALA A 430 25.97 0.57 -20.50
C ALA A 430 24.79 -0.33 -20.07
N ALA A 431 24.04 0.08 -19.04
CA ALA A 431 22.82 -0.63 -18.63
C ALA A 431 21.77 -0.64 -19.74
N ARG A 432 21.46 0.52 -20.33
CA ARG A 432 20.51 0.61 -21.45
C ARG A 432 20.93 -0.24 -22.64
N HIS A 433 22.21 -0.25 -22.97
CA HIS A 433 22.72 -1.10 -24.04
C HIS A 433 22.59 -2.59 -23.69
N ALA A 434 22.96 -3.01 -22.47
CA ALA A 434 22.78 -4.38 -22.02
C ALA A 434 21.30 -4.84 -22.13
N LEU A 435 20.35 -4.02 -21.70
CA LEU A 435 18.92 -4.31 -21.80
C LEU A 435 18.44 -4.38 -23.26
N SER A 436 18.98 -3.55 -24.16
CA SER A 436 18.57 -3.56 -25.57
C SER A 436 18.96 -4.84 -26.33
N LEU A 437 19.92 -5.60 -25.82
CA LEU A 437 20.31 -6.89 -26.38
C LEU A 437 19.35 -8.03 -26.05
N ILE A 438 18.47 -7.85 -25.06
CA ILE A 438 17.48 -8.86 -24.66
C ILE A 438 16.28 -8.79 -25.61
N PRO A 439 15.97 -9.87 -26.37
CA PRO A 439 14.82 -9.88 -27.28
C PRO A 439 13.48 -9.77 -26.53
N SER A 440 12.45 -9.25 -27.21
CA SER A 440 11.07 -9.35 -26.70
C SER A 440 10.66 -10.82 -26.62
N ALA A 441 9.78 -11.15 -25.66
CA ALA A 441 9.34 -12.51 -25.32
C ALA A 441 10.46 -13.47 -24.85
N ALA A 442 11.68 -12.97 -24.62
CA ALA A 442 12.74 -13.81 -24.05
C ALA A 442 12.44 -14.21 -22.61
N ARG A 443 12.95 -15.37 -22.19
CA ARG A 443 13.03 -15.78 -20.80
C ARG A 443 14.37 -15.33 -20.24
N VAL A 444 14.36 -14.41 -19.27
CA VAL A 444 15.57 -13.74 -18.80
C VAL A 444 15.68 -13.71 -17.30
N ALA A 445 16.85 -14.07 -16.75
CA ALA A 445 17.20 -13.78 -15.37
C ALA A 445 17.91 -12.42 -15.30
N ALA A 446 17.41 -11.54 -14.45
CA ALA A 446 17.95 -10.20 -14.30
C ALA A 446 18.27 -9.88 -12.84
N THR A 447 19.32 -9.10 -12.59
CA THR A 447 19.55 -8.51 -11.27
C THR A 447 18.44 -7.54 -10.91
N ASN A 448 18.23 -7.31 -9.62
CA ASN A 448 17.03 -6.66 -9.08
C ASN A 448 16.74 -5.28 -9.70
N ARG A 449 17.78 -4.47 -9.95
CA ARG A 449 17.61 -3.13 -10.54
C ARG A 449 17.40 -3.12 -12.06
N LEU A 450 17.77 -4.20 -12.73
CA LEU A 450 17.56 -4.35 -14.18
C LEU A 450 16.21 -5.00 -14.51
N ALA A 451 15.72 -5.86 -13.61
CA ALA A 451 14.51 -6.65 -13.81
C ALA A 451 13.27 -5.82 -14.23
N PRO A 452 12.90 -4.69 -13.56
CA PRO A 452 11.68 -3.98 -13.89
C PRO A 452 11.66 -3.37 -15.29
N HIS A 453 12.83 -3.12 -15.89
CA HIS A 453 12.97 -2.60 -17.25
C HIS A 453 12.69 -3.61 -18.37
N LEU A 454 12.37 -4.85 -18.00
CA LEU A 454 12.12 -5.95 -18.96
C LEU A 454 10.75 -6.58 -18.80
N THR A 455 10.03 -6.31 -17.70
CA THR A 455 8.77 -7.00 -17.36
C THR A 455 7.61 -6.68 -18.32
N ASP A 456 7.70 -5.61 -19.06
CA ASP A 456 6.73 -5.22 -20.09
C ASP A 456 6.84 -6.05 -21.38
N ARG A 457 8.01 -6.62 -21.68
CA ARG A 457 8.31 -7.28 -22.96
C ARG A 457 8.95 -8.66 -22.88
N ALA A 458 9.33 -9.12 -21.68
CA ALA A 458 9.99 -10.41 -21.47
C ALA A 458 9.39 -11.13 -20.26
N THR A 459 9.66 -12.45 -20.16
CA THR A 459 9.41 -13.24 -18.96
C THR A 459 10.63 -13.12 -18.04
N VAL A 460 10.49 -12.38 -16.96
CA VAL A 460 11.62 -11.98 -16.12
C VAL A 460 11.63 -12.76 -14.81
N TYR A 461 12.74 -13.40 -14.55
CA TYR A 461 13.10 -14.04 -13.27
C TYR A 461 14.13 -13.20 -12.55
N LEU A 462 14.13 -13.23 -11.22
CA LEU A 462 15.20 -12.58 -10.47
C LEU A 462 16.43 -13.48 -10.47
N HIS A 463 17.60 -12.92 -10.78
CA HIS A 463 18.85 -13.67 -10.69
C HIS A 463 19.14 -14.07 -9.24
N SER A 464 19.38 -15.37 -8.99
CA SER A 464 19.76 -15.92 -7.70
C SER A 464 21.16 -16.55 -7.83
N PRO A 465 22.17 -16.04 -7.10
CA PRO A 465 23.50 -16.61 -7.14
C PRO A 465 23.52 -18.09 -6.72
N GLY A 466 24.34 -18.89 -7.39
CA GLY A 466 24.49 -20.32 -7.10
C GLY A 466 23.37 -21.23 -7.60
N ARG A 467 22.33 -20.70 -8.25
CA ARG A 467 21.31 -21.50 -8.92
C ARG A 467 21.40 -21.30 -10.45
N PRO A 468 21.86 -22.29 -11.22
CA PRO A 468 21.72 -22.26 -12.67
C PRO A 468 20.23 -22.38 -12.99
N ASP A 469 19.67 -21.34 -13.58
CA ASP A 469 18.26 -21.34 -13.97
C ASP A 469 18.10 -22.02 -15.34
N ALA A 470 17.63 -23.28 -15.31
CA ALA A 470 17.42 -24.08 -16.52
C ALA A 470 16.35 -23.48 -17.47
N ARG A 471 15.53 -22.54 -16.99
CA ARG A 471 14.39 -21.97 -17.72
C ARG A 471 14.75 -20.77 -18.58
N VAL A 472 15.83 -20.06 -18.26
CA VAL A 472 16.14 -18.80 -18.94
C VAL A 472 17.07 -19.04 -20.13
N ASP A 473 16.89 -18.25 -21.17
CA ASP A 473 17.72 -18.24 -22.36
C ASP A 473 18.75 -17.11 -22.33
N TRP A 474 18.51 -16.12 -21.47
CA TRP A 474 19.34 -14.93 -21.31
C TRP A 474 19.55 -14.59 -19.83
N MET A 475 20.68 -14.00 -19.53
CA MET A 475 20.91 -13.34 -18.25
C MET A 475 21.41 -11.91 -18.48
N VAL A 476 20.93 -10.96 -17.69
CA VAL A 476 21.43 -9.59 -17.66
C VAL A 476 21.75 -9.21 -16.23
N LEU A 477 23.02 -8.98 -15.97
CA LEU A 477 23.57 -8.91 -14.62
C LEU A 477 24.27 -7.58 -14.39
N ASP A 478 24.01 -6.96 -13.25
CA ASP A 478 24.87 -5.94 -12.66
C ASP A 478 25.80 -6.63 -11.66
N THR A 479 27.06 -6.81 -12.02
CA THR A 479 28.05 -7.51 -11.18
C THR A 479 28.49 -6.70 -9.95
N THR A 480 27.89 -5.53 -9.73
CA THR A 480 28.11 -4.73 -8.51
C THR A 480 26.91 -4.75 -7.56
N GLU A 481 25.83 -5.42 -7.95
CA GLU A 481 24.62 -5.48 -7.14
C GLU A 481 24.67 -6.61 -6.11
N THR A 482 24.41 -6.27 -4.84
CA THR A 482 24.42 -7.23 -3.70
C THR A 482 23.08 -7.26 -2.96
N THR A 483 21.96 -7.02 -3.65
CA THR A 483 20.64 -6.87 -3.00
C THR A 483 20.18 -8.14 -2.29
N PHE A 484 20.37 -9.32 -2.91
CA PHE A 484 19.90 -10.61 -2.39
C PHE A 484 21.03 -11.57 -2.04
N SER A 485 22.28 -11.13 -2.08
CA SER A 485 23.46 -11.92 -1.76
C SER A 485 24.56 -11.04 -1.22
N THR A 486 25.40 -11.60 -0.34
CA THR A 486 26.64 -10.94 0.10
C THR A 486 27.66 -10.84 -1.05
N ASP A 487 27.57 -11.78 -1.98
CA ASP A 487 28.48 -11.85 -3.13
C ASP A 487 27.79 -11.29 -4.38
N PRO A 488 28.49 -10.45 -5.15
CA PRO A 488 27.97 -9.95 -6.41
C PRO A 488 27.79 -11.09 -7.42
N PRO A 489 26.89 -10.94 -8.42
CA PRO A 489 26.69 -11.95 -9.46
C PRO A 489 27.99 -12.24 -10.21
N SER A 490 28.27 -13.52 -10.46
CA SER A 490 29.42 -13.91 -11.30
C SER A 490 29.20 -13.45 -12.74
N PRO A 491 30.23 -12.88 -13.37
CA PRO A 491 30.16 -12.49 -14.79
C PRO A 491 30.13 -13.69 -15.75
N THR A 492 30.33 -14.91 -15.23
CA THR A 492 30.28 -16.15 -16.00
C THR A 492 29.32 -17.15 -15.35
N GLN A 493 28.56 -17.88 -16.16
CA GLN A 493 27.63 -18.89 -15.72
C GLN A 493 27.76 -20.17 -16.56
N PRO A 494 27.79 -21.37 -15.97
CA PRO A 494 27.86 -22.62 -16.73
C PRO A 494 26.73 -22.75 -17.76
N GLY A 495 27.09 -23.12 -18.98
CA GLY A 495 26.11 -23.28 -20.08
C GLY A 495 25.65 -21.96 -20.72
N PHE A 496 26.39 -20.88 -20.47
CA PHE A 496 26.16 -19.58 -21.08
C PHE A 496 27.47 -18.99 -21.61
N HIS A 497 27.40 -18.30 -22.74
CA HIS A 497 28.50 -17.47 -23.25
C HIS A 497 28.18 -15.99 -23.11
N GLN A 498 29.20 -15.21 -22.91
CA GLN A 498 29.12 -13.74 -22.79
C GLN A 498 28.88 -13.10 -24.14
N VAL A 499 27.80 -12.33 -24.25
CA VAL A 499 27.47 -11.53 -25.46
C VAL A 499 27.93 -10.08 -25.28
N TYR A 500 27.95 -9.59 -24.05
CA TYR A 500 28.30 -8.21 -23.73
C TYR A 500 28.86 -8.10 -22.32
N ALA A 501 29.86 -7.23 -22.16
CA ALA A 501 30.36 -6.78 -20.87
C ALA A 501 30.86 -5.35 -20.95
N SER A 502 30.33 -4.47 -20.10
CA SER A 502 30.81 -3.09 -19.96
C SER A 502 30.41 -2.50 -18.63
N GLN A 503 31.32 -1.80 -18.01
CA GLN A 503 31.09 -1.07 -16.75
C GLN A 503 30.37 -1.88 -15.64
N GLY A 504 30.64 -3.20 -15.56
CA GLY A 504 30.04 -4.10 -14.59
C GLY A 504 28.65 -4.63 -14.98
N TYR A 505 28.12 -4.30 -16.16
CA TYR A 505 26.97 -4.97 -16.74
C TYR A 505 27.41 -6.09 -17.67
N VAL A 506 26.81 -7.26 -17.53
CA VAL A 506 27.11 -8.44 -18.32
C VAL A 506 25.81 -8.99 -18.90
N VAL A 507 25.84 -9.36 -20.19
CA VAL A 507 24.76 -10.10 -20.84
C VAL A 507 25.29 -11.46 -21.25
N LEU A 508 24.60 -12.51 -20.82
CA LEU A 508 24.91 -13.89 -21.12
C LEU A 508 23.76 -14.50 -21.93
N ARG A 509 24.11 -15.33 -22.90
CA ARG A 509 23.15 -16.12 -23.69
C ARG A 509 23.43 -17.60 -23.49
N ARG A 510 22.36 -18.40 -23.37
CA ARG A 510 22.47 -19.85 -23.25
C ARG A 510 23.17 -20.45 -24.46
N ASP A 511 24.08 -21.36 -24.24
CA ASP A 511 24.72 -22.15 -25.29
C ASP A 511 23.67 -23.01 -25.99
N ARG A 512 23.77 -23.13 -27.31
CA ARG A 512 22.92 -24.06 -28.04
C ARG A 512 23.22 -25.48 -27.53
N ARG A 513 22.19 -26.21 -27.14
CA ARG A 513 22.37 -27.64 -26.90
C ARG A 513 22.78 -28.25 -28.24
N THR A 514 24.00 -28.76 -28.32
CA THR A 514 24.50 -29.57 -29.43
C THR A 514 23.80 -30.89 -29.43
#